data_08169e26f0fea963e47ae7191b7101d3
#
_entry.id   08169e26f0fea963e47ae7191b7101d3
#
_cell.length_a   1.000
_cell.length_b   1.000
_cell.length_c   1.000
_cell.angle_alpha   90.00
_cell.angle_beta   90.00
_cell.angle_gamma   90.00
#
_symmetry.space_group_name_H-M   'P 1'
#
loop_
_entity.id
_entity.type
_entity.pdbx_description
1 polymer ?
#
loop_
_entity_poly.entity_id
_entity_poly.type
_entity_poly.pdbx_seq_one_letter_code
_entity_poly.pdbx_strand_id
1 'polypeptide(L)'
;MTNIKIFTNKFSSVQDVSLPENCILFHGVSLDDRGENALSLDDTKASAKLKITYYHETMRLSIGGDEIDADNCDPLLSQYINLPIVFEATTLGLAELYCAIRSVIKLGVKKFDVLYGEPAGYTQERPGGDSFALSNKIVGYRPIPNAVVDLSSDNVEAGVFFLGYEPERLERALEEYQMISSKEVKVVFGVPAFKPGWELNSIVPHLSSLNDKSFEIAYCAANDPSAAYELLEKTKHSLSAESQMFVAPIGTKPCGVATALFASMNQNQVGILYDHPDKKLKRSSGLGTWHKFTVVIS
;
A
#
# COMPACT_ATOMS: atom_id res chain seq x y z
N MET A 1 12.14 -2.45 21.65
CA MET A 1 11.30 -2.64 20.44
C MET A 1 10.89 -1.28 19.94
N THR A 2 11.14 -0.96 18.69
CA THR A 2 10.68 0.29 18.06
C THR A 2 9.17 0.16 17.83
N ASN A 3 8.41 1.14 18.32
CA ASN A 3 6.94 1.12 18.24
C ASN A 3 6.48 2.13 17.18
N ILE A 4 5.49 1.74 16.36
CA ILE A 4 4.82 2.65 15.43
C ILE A 4 3.44 3.00 15.97
N LYS A 5 3.09 4.29 15.90
CA LYS A 5 1.74 4.80 16.12
C LYS A 5 1.28 5.52 14.87
N ILE A 6 0.06 5.23 14.45
CA ILE A 6 -0.58 5.85 13.28
C ILE A 6 -1.82 6.60 13.76
N PHE A 7 -1.81 7.91 13.62
CA PHE A 7 -2.95 8.77 13.96
C PHE A 7 -3.68 9.19 12.70
N THR A 8 -4.99 9.03 12.67
CA THR A 8 -5.82 9.34 11.50
C THR A 8 -6.61 10.62 11.71
N ASN A 9 -6.42 11.60 10.83
CA ASN A 9 -7.26 12.78 10.71
C ASN A 9 -8.07 12.68 9.41
N LYS A 10 -9.36 13.05 9.46
CA LYS A 10 -10.29 12.99 8.33
C LYS A 10 -10.75 14.40 7.95
N PHE A 11 -10.88 14.64 6.64
CA PHE A 11 -11.30 15.91 6.09
C PHE A 11 -12.32 15.70 4.98
N SER A 12 -13.30 16.59 4.89
CA SER A 12 -14.36 16.53 3.89
C SER A 12 -13.90 17.03 2.51
N SER A 13 -12.85 17.86 2.48
CA SER A 13 -12.33 18.50 1.29
C SER A 13 -10.79 18.52 1.34
N VAL A 14 -10.17 18.54 0.18
CA VAL A 14 -8.70 18.67 0.07
C VAL A 14 -8.22 20.02 0.59
N GLN A 15 -9.03 21.08 0.49
CA GLN A 15 -8.72 22.43 0.99
C GLN A 15 -8.59 22.46 2.52
N ASP A 16 -9.33 21.58 3.22
CA ASP A 16 -9.29 21.50 4.68
C ASP A 16 -8.06 20.73 5.19
N VAL A 17 -7.34 20.03 4.31
CA VAL A 17 -6.16 19.25 4.70
C VAL A 17 -5.06 20.17 5.18
N SER A 18 -4.70 20.03 6.44
CA SER A 18 -3.58 20.76 7.04
C SER A 18 -2.28 19.99 6.79
N LEU A 19 -1.41 20.54 5.95
CA LEU A 19 -0.03 20.05 5.79
C LEU A 19 0.91 20.85 6.72
N PRO A 20 2.02 20.24 7.15
CA PRO A 20 3.07 20.97 7.82
C PRO A 20 3.63 22.07 6.90
N GLU A 21 3.96 23.22 7.47
CA GLU A 21 4.63 24.28 6.72
C GLU A 21 6.01 23.82 6.24
N ASN A 22 6.39 24.27 5.05
CA ASN A 22 7.68 23.93 4.44
C ASN A 22 7.94 22.42 4.30
N CYS A 23 6.87 21.62 4.14
CA CYS A 23 7.03 20.17 3.94
C CYS A 23 7.54 19.85 2.53
N ILE A 24 8.14 18.67 2.39
CA ILE A 24 8.39 18.02 1.11
C ILE A 24 7.23 17.05 0.84
N LEU A 25 6.58 17.24 -0.31
CA LEU A 25 5.50 16.36 -0.78
C LEU A 25 6.01 15.39 -1.84
N PHE A 26 6.10 14.13 -1.49
CA PHE A 26 6.38 13.06 -2.44
C PHE A 26 5.09 12.53 -3.04
N HIS A 27 5.01 12.49 -4.37
CA HIS A 27 3.82 12.06 -5.10
C HIS A 27 4.16 11.14 -6.28
N GLY A 28 3.15 10.42 -6.78
CA GLY A 28 3.25 9.60 -7.98
C GLY A 28 2.61 10.25 -9.20
N VAL A 29 2.00 9.40 -10.04
CA VAL A 29 1.27 9.82 -11.25
C VAL A 29 -0.22 9.90 -10.95
N SER A 30 -0.85 11.03 -11.28
CA SER A 30 -2.31 11.15 -11.24
C SER A 30 -2.94 10.26 -12.32
N LEU A 31 -3.97 9.51 -11.92
CA LEU A 31 -4.72 8.59 -12.80
C LEU A 31 -6.22 8.93 -12.86
N ASP A 32 -6.68 9.74 -11.91
CA ASP A 32 -8.09 10.08 -11.72
C ASP A 32 -8.24 11.43 -10.98
N ASP A 33 -9.48 11.89 -10.83
CA ASP A 33 -9.83 13.18 -10.20
C ASP A 33 -9.19 13.34 -8.81
N ARG A 34 -9.01 12.25 -8.05
CA ARG A 34 -8.40 12.29 -6.71
C ARG A 34 -6.93 12.66 -6.77
N GLY A 35 -6.22 12.05 -7.73
CA GLY A 35 -4.82 12.36 -7.96
C GLY A 35 -4.62 13.80 -8.42
N GLU A 36 -5.48 14.31 -9.31
CA GLU A 36 -5.45 15.71 -9.76
C GLU A 36 -5.67 16.67 -8.58
N ASN A 37 -6.66 16.39 -7.74
CA ASN A 37 -6.94 17.19 -6.55
C ASN A 37 -5.81 17.08 -5.50
N ALA A 38 -5.21 15.90 -5.30
CA ALA A 38 -4.07 15.74 -4.42
C ALA A 38 -2.87 16.59 -4.88
N LEU A 39 -2.61 16.61 -6.18
CA LEU A 39 -1.51 17.41 -6.75
C LEU A 39 -1.80 18.91 -6.79
N SER A 40 -3.07 19.31 -6.71
CA SER A 40 -3.47 20.72 -6.56
C SER A 40 -3.35 21.23 -5.12
N LEU A 41 -3.06 20.36 -4.16
CA LEU A 41 -2.78 20.76 -2.78
C LEU A 41 -1.72 21.86 -2.77
N ASP A 42 -2.11 22.89 -2.13
CA ASP A 42 -1.60 24.23 -2.10
C ASP A 42 -0.07 24.33 -2.29
N ASP A 43 0.34 24.90 -3.42
CA ASP A 43 1.74 25.19 -3.74
C ASP A 43 2.38 26.12 -2.72
N THR A 44 1.58 26.77 -1.85
CA THR A 44 2.07 27.68 -0.81
C THR A 44 2.55 26.96 0.45
N LYS A 45 2.12 25.70 0.70
CA LYS A 45 2.47 24.97 1.93
C LYS A 45 3.68 24.05 1.77
N ALA A 46 3.88 23.48 0.60
CA ALA A 46 5.01 22.60 0.32
C ALA A 46 6.22 23.39 -0.19
N SER A 47 7.41 23.13 0.38
CA SER A 47 8.67 23.69 -0.13
C SER A 47 9.03 23.14 -1.50
N ALA A 48 8.71 21.86 -1.74
CA ALA A 48 8.87 21.20 -3.02
C ALA A 48 7.87 20.05 -3.16
N LYS A 49 7.48 19.77 -4.41
CA LYS A 49 6.73 18.59 -4.81
C LYS A 49 7.64 17.72 -5.67
N LEU A 50 7.89 16.50 -5.24
CA LEU A 50 8.82 15.59 -5.89
C LEU A 50 8.11 14.32 -6.33
N LYS A 51 8.14 14.07 -7.63
CA LYS A 51 7.57 12.86 -8.21
C LYS A 51 8.47 11.68 -7.93
N ILE A 52 7.89 10.58 -7.46
CA ILE A 52 8.55 9.27 -7.36
C ILE A 52 7.96 8.34 -8.40
N THR A 53 8.81 7.61 -9.10
CA THR A 53 8.44 6.58 -10.07
C THR A 53 9.32 5.35 -9.86
N TYR A 54 8.72 4.17 -9.72
CA TYR A 54 9.43 2.91 -9.65
C TYR A 54 9.39 2.18 -10.99
N TYR A 55 10.54 1.74 -11.48
CA TYR A 55 10.71 0.96 -12.70
C TYR A 55 10.95 -0.50 -12.35
N HIS A 56 9.89 -1.31 -12.39
CA HIS A 56 9.93 -2.70 -11.94
C HIS A 56 10.83 -3.61 -12.80
N GLU A 57 11.10 -3.25 -14.05
CA GLU A 57 11.96 -4.02 -14.95
C GLU A 57 13.44 -3.88 -14.60
N THR A 58 13.84 -2.70 -14.17
CA THR A 58 15.23 -2.36 -13.83
C THR A 58 15.49 -2.25 -12.34
N MET A 59 14.43 -2.36 -11.51
CA MET A 59 14.47 -2.14 -10.05
C MET A 59 15.08 -0.79 -9.67
N ARG A 60 14.82 0.24 -10.49
CA ARG A 60 15.28 1.61 -10.24
C ARG A 60 14.14 2.48 -9.72
N LEU A 61 14.51 3.50 -8.96
CA LEU A 61 13.59 4.53 -8.47
C LEU A 61 14.05 5.89 -8.99
N SER A 62 13.12 6.67 -9.53
CA SER A 62 13.36 8.08 -9.85
C SER A 62 12.68 8.97 -8.80
N ILE A 63 13.40 9.95 -8.26
CA ILE A 63 12.89 10.95 -7.31
C ILE A 63 13.24 12.34 -7.85
N GLY A 64 12.22 13.13 -8.20
CA GLY A 64 12.43 14.48 -8.74
C GLY A 64 13.16 14.51 -10.09
N GLY A 65 13.29 13.37 -10.77
CA GLY A 65 14.01 13.21 -12.04
C GLY A 65 15.36 12.52 -11.91
N ASP A 66 15.95 12.46 -10.72
CA ASP A 66 17.19 11.73 -10.47
C ASP A 66 16.88 10.23 -10.26
N GLU A 67 17.65 9.36 -10.89
CA GLU A 67 17.48 7.91 -10.80
C GLU A 67 18.52 7.25 -9.91
N ILE A 68 18.08 6.27 -9.12
CA ILE A 68 18.92 5.47 -8.22
C ILE A 68 18.42 4.03 -8.18
N ASP A 69 19.25 3.10 -7.71
CA ASP A 69 18.83 1.74 -7.44
C ASP A 69 17.85 1.72 -6.25
N ALA A 70 16.72 1.02 -6.43
CA ALA A 70 15.64 1.06 -5.45
C ALA A 70 15.98 0.34 -4.12
N ASP A 71 17.02 -0.45 -4.09
CA ASP A 71 17.55 -1.06 -2.87
C ASP A 71 18.25 -0.05 -1.95
N ASN A 72 18.73 1.08 -2.49
CA ASN A 72 19.44 2.11 -1.75
C ASN A 72 19.03 3.54 -2.17
N CYS A 73 17.84 3.97 -1.77
CA CYS A 73 17.31 5.31 -2.04
C CYS A 73 17.85 6.39 -1.08
N ASP A 74 18.61 6.01 -0.07
CA ASP A 74 19.10 6.88 1.00
C ASP A 74 19.82 8.13 0.48
N PRO A 75 20.73 8.07 -0.53
CA PRO A 75 21.44 9.26 -1.00
C PRO A 75 20.51 10.36 -1.54
N LEU A 76 19.42 10.00 -2.25
CA LEU A 76 18.48 10.98 -2.78
C LEU A 76 17.54 11.54 -1.71
N LEU A 77 17.20 10.76 -0.69
CA LEU A 77 16.26 11.18 0.36
C LEU A 77 16.94 11.91 1.51
N SER A 78 18.24 11.71 1.73
CA SER A 78 18.99 12.28 2.85
C SER A 78 18.94 13.82 2.91
N GLN A 79 18.82 14.49 1.77
CA GLN A 79 18.73 15.95 1.70
C GLN A 79 17.41 16.52 2.26
N TYR A 80 16.38 15.69 2.44
CA TYR A 80 15.05 16.13 2.86
C TYR A 80 14.68 15.75 4.30
N ILE A 81 15.50 14.96 5.01
CA ILE A 81 15.14 14.39 6.34
C ILE A 81 14.98 15.46 7.44
N ASN A 82 15.49 16.65 7.24
CA ASN A 82 15.34 17.76 8.17
C ASN A 82 14.07 18.59 7.94
N LEU A 83 13.30 18.26 6.93
CA LEU A 83 12.02 18.90 6.60
C LEU A 83 10.86 17.96 6.95
N PRO A 84 9.67 18.49 7.25
CA PRO A 84 8.49 17.65 7.36
C PRO A 84 8.24 16.91 6.05
N ILE A 85 8.04 15.59 6.13
CA ILE A 85 7.83 14.72 4.97
C ILE A 85 6.37 14.34 4.87
N VAL A 86 5.82 14.45 3.67
CA VAL A 86 4.46 14.01 3.32
C VAL A 86 4.52 13.09 2.11
N PHE A 87 3.97 11.89 2.22
CA PHE A 87 3.77 10.96 1.11
C PHE A 87 2.33 11.02 0.61
N GLU A 88 2.11 11.38 -0.64
CA GLU A 88 0.78 11.41 -1.24
C GLU A 88 0.43 10.02 -1.82
N ALA A 89 -0.21 9.18 -1.02
CA ALA A 89 -0.47 7.78 -1.33
C ALA A 89 -1.56 7.56 -2.38
N THR A 90 -2.41 8.54 -2.69
CA THR A 90 -3.42 8.39 -3.75
C THR A 90 -2.75 8.14 -5.10
N THR A 91 -1.67 8.87 -5.39
CA THR A 91 -0.91 8.78 -6.64
C THR A 91 0.26 7.82 -6.57
N LEU A 92 0.97 7.72 -5.43
CA LEU A 92 2.09 6.79 -5.25
C LEU A 92 1.66 5.32 -5.39
N GLY A 93 2.47 4.51 -6.03
CA GLY A 93 2.36 3.06 -6.01
C GLY A 93 2.87 2.45 -4.70
N LEU A 94 2.69 1.14 -4.53
CA LEU A 94 3.18 0.45 -3.34
C LEU A 94 4.71 0.42 -3.29
N ALA A 95 5.36 0.12 -4.41
CA ALA A 95 6.82 0.03 -4.48
C ALA A 95 7.47 1.39 -4.17
N GLU A 96 6.93 2.47 -4.73
CA GLU A 96 7.37 3.84 -4.44
C GLU A 96 7.22 4.17 -2.95
N LEU A 97 6.05 3.86 -2.38
CA LEU A 97 5.80 4.08 -0.94
C LEU A 97 6.76 3.29 -0.07
N TYR A 98 6.92 1.99 -0.35
CA TYR A 98 7.80 1.14 0.44
C TYR A 98 9.26 1.60 0.39
N CYS A 99 9.82 1.80 -0.82
CA CYS A 99 11.21 2.22 -0.97
C CYS A 99 11.48 3.56 -0.25
N ALA A 100 10.57 4.54 -0.41
CA ALA A 100 10.73 5.85 0.21
C ALA A 100 10.54 5.81 1.74
N ILE A 101 9.50 5.13 2.25
CA ILE A 101 9.24 4.99 3.69
C ILE A 101 10.39 4.24 4.37
N ARG A 102 10.85 3.13 3.79
CA ARG A 102 11.99 2.38 4.32
C ARG A 102 13.25 3.25 4.44
N SER A 103 13.54 4.01 3.41
CA SER A 103 14.72 4.88 3.38
C SER A 103 14.64 6.00 4.43
N VAL A 104 13.50 6.72 4.53
CA VAL A 104 13.38 7.79 5.54
C VAL A 104 13.42 7.25 6.97
N ILE A 105 12.88 6.06 7.21
CA ILE A 105 12.99 5.38 8.51
C ILE A 105 14.45 5.04 8.82
N LYS A 106 15.17 4.45 7.87
CA LYS A 106 16.60 4.11 7.99
C LYS A 106 17.47 5.34 8.23
N LEU A 107 17.14 6.47 7.62
CA LEU A 107 17.78 7.77 7.83
C LEU A 107 17.42 8.44 9.16
N GLY A 108 16.58 7.82 9.98
CA GLY A 108 16.26 8.26 11.34
C GLY A 108 15.07 9.20 11.45
N VAL A 109 14.28 9.39 10.39
CA VAL A 109 13.04 10.18 10.45
C VAL A 109 12.05 9.49 11.40
N LYS A 110 11.60 10.21 12.43
CA LYS A 110 10.71 9.68 13.49
C LYS A 110 9.25 10.07 13.30
N LYS A 111 8.97 10.99 12.39
CA LYS A 111 7.60 11.44 12.12
C LYS A 111 7.46 11.87 10.68
N PHE A 112 6.39 11.41 10.02
CA PHE A 112 5.98 11.88 8.70
C PHE A 112 4.48 11.67 8.52
N ASP A 113 3.91 12.32 7.53
CA ASP A 113 2.49 12.19 7.18
C ASP A 113 2.32 11.42 5.89
N VAL A 114 1.22 10.66 5.79
CA VAL A 114 0.76 10.02 4.56
C VAL A 114 -0.64 10.54 4.24
N LEU A 115 -0.82 11.11 3.05
CA LEU A 115 -2.09 11.64 2.59
C LEU A 115 -2.78 10.64 1.66
N TYR A 116 -4.08 10.49 1.80
CA TYR A 116 -4.89 9.62 0.95
C TYR A 116 -6.30 10.16 0.75
N GLY A 117 -6.75 10.22 -0.51
CA GLY A 117 -8.14 10.55 -0.88
C GLY A 117 -8.95 9.30 -1.23
N GLU A 118 -10.07 9.08 -0.55
CA GLU A 118 -11.01 8.02 -0.90
C GLU A 118 -11.70 8.31 -2.23
N PRO A 119 -12.01 7.29 -3.04
CA PRO A 119 -12.88 7.48 -4.22
C PRO A 119 -14.33 7.68 -3.80
N ALA A 120 -15.04 8.56 -4.49
CA ALA A 120 -16.49 8.64 -4.38
C ALA A 120 -17.20 7.49 -5.12
N GLY A 121 -16.56 6.92 -6.16
CA GLY A 121 -17.00 5.76 -6.91
C GLY A 121 -15.86 5.06 -7.62
N TYR A 122 -16.07 3.82 -8.01
CA TYR A 122 -15.17 3.07 -8.90
C TYR A 122 -15.85 2.87 -10.25
N THR A 123 -15.05 2.87 -11.31
CA THR A 123 -15.54 2.60 -12.67
C THR A 123 -15.79 1.11 -12.81
N GLN A 124 -17.04 0.74 -13.11
CA GLN A 124 -17.40 -0.64 -13.43
C GLN A 124 -16.88 -1.04 -14.80
N GLU A 125 -16.62 -2.31 -15.01
CA GLU A 125 -16.20 -2.85 -16.30
C GLU A 125 -17.30 -2.65 -17.36
N ARG A 126 -18.56 -2.86 -16.95
CA ARG A 126 -19.76 -2.57 -17.75
C ARG A 126 -20.73 -1.76 -16.89
N PRO A 127 -21.44 -0.78 -17.45
CA PRO A 127 -22.47 -0.04 -16.71
C PRO A 127 -23.50 -0.99 -16.11
N GLY A 128 -23.67 -0.94 -14.78
CA GLY A 128 -24.59 -1.81 -14.05
C GLY A 128 -24.11 -3.25 -13.83
N GLY A 129 -22.86 -3.57 -14.15
CA GLY A 129 -22.24 -4.86 -13.86
C GLY A 129 -21.65 -4.95 -12.46
N ASP A 130 -21.41 -6.15 -11.97
CA ASP A 130 -20.87 -6.42 -10.63
C ASP A 130 -19.34 -6.52 -10.61
N SER A 131 -18.66 -6.43 -11.77
CA SER A 131 -17.21 -6.53 -11.90
C SER A 131 -16.54 -5.17 -12.04
N PHE A 132 -15.38 -5.04 -11.39
CA PHE A 132 -14.51 -3.87 -11.45
C PHE A 132 -13.19 -4.26 -12.09
N ALA A 133 -12.78 -3.55 -13.14
CA ALA A 133 -11.45 -3.65 -13.72
C ALA A 133 -10.68 -2.37 -13.39
N LEU A 134 -9.89 -2.41 -12.35
CA LEU A 134 -9.10 -1.27 -11.85
C LEU A 134 -7.70 -1.24 -12.47
N SER A 135 -7.31 -2.35 -13.12
CA SER A 135 -6.03 -2.54 -13.79
C SER A 135 -6.25 -2.88 -15.26
N ASN A 136 -5.40 -2.36 -16.17
CA ASN A 136 -5.41 -2.75 -17.59
C ASN A 136 -4.78 -4.14 -17.76
N LYS A 137 -3.73 -4.41 -16.97
CA LYS A 137 -2.95 -5.63 -17.04
C LYS A 137 -2.27 -5.85 -15.69
N ILE A 138 -2.23 -7.10 -15.27
CA ILE A 138 -1.37 -7.56 -14.19
C ILE A 138 -0.03 -7.94 -14.85
N VAL A 139 1.05 -7.23 -14.51
CA VAL A 139 2.37 -7.50 -15.07
C VAL A 139 2.89 -8.85 -14.61
N GLY A 140 2.59 -9.22 -13.38
CA GLY A 140 3.02 -10.42 -12.70
C GLY A 140 3.76 -10.08 -11.41
N TYR A 141 3.84 -11.05 -10.55
CA TYR A 141 4.50 -10.87 -9.26
C TYR A 141 6.00 -10.73 -9.45
N ARG A 142 6.55 -9.61 -9.01
CA ARG A 142 7.98 -9.30 -9.08
C ARG A 142 8.46 -8.76 -7.74
N PRO A 143 9.72 -9.03 -7.37
CA PRO A 143 10.26 -8.56 -6.11
C PRO A 143 10.33 -7.03 -6.06
N ILE A 144 10.09 -6.49 -4.87
CA ILE A 144 10.49 -5.13 -4.52
C ILE A 144 11.79 -5.25 -3.72
N PRO A 145 12.88 -4.56 -4.10
CA PRO A 145 14.16 -4.66 -3.40
C PRO A 145 14.02 -4.46 -1.88
N ASN A 146 14.73 -5.27 -1.11
CA ASN A 146 14.69 -5.32 0.35
C ASN A 146 13.33 -5.74 0.99
N ALA A 147 12.37 -6.22 0.20
CA ALA A 147 11.12 -6.78 0.66
C ALA A 147 10.89 -8.19 0.08
N VAL A 148 11.93 -8.99 0.04
CA VAL A 148 11.91 -10.33 -0.55
C VAL A 148 12.07 -11.37 0.54
N VAL A 149 11.23 -12.41 0.49
CA VAL A 149 11.39 -13.66 1.24
C VAL A 149 11.30 -14.82 0.25
N ASP A 150 12.00 -15.89 0.53
CA ASP A 150 11.94 -17.11 -0.28
C ASP A 150 10.70 -17.91 0.10
N LEU A 151 9.63 -17.79 -0.70
CA LEU A 151 8.37 -18.49 -0.45
C LEU A 151 8.50 -20.02 -0.44
N SER A 152 9.56 -20.58 -1.05
CA SER A 152 9.83 -22.02 -1.02
C SER A 152 10.47 -22.48 0.29
N SER A 153 10.98 -21.55 1.09
CA SER A 153 11.60 -21.84 2.38
C SER A 153 10.55 -22.24 3.41
N ASP A 154 10.87 -23.24 4.24
CA ASP A 154 10.07 -23.63 5.39
C ASP A 154 10.04 -22.54 6.47
N ASN A 155 11.00 -21.61 6.46
CA ASN A 155 11.02 -20.49 7.38
C ASN A 155 9.89 -19.48 7.09
N VAL A 156 9.32 -19.45 5.89
CA VAL A 156 8.13 -18.66 5.59
C VAL A 156 6.91 -19.46 6.05
N GLU A 157 6.39 -19.13 7.23
CA GLU A 157 5.28 -19.85 7.84
C GLU A 157 3.92 -19.29 7.45
N ALA A 158 3.80 -17.97 7.28
CA ALA A 158 2.52 -17.32 7.07
C ALA A 158 2.50 -16.33 5.90
N GLY A 159 1.29 -16.07 5.40
CA GLY A 159 0.99 -15.03 4.42
C GLY A 159 -0.27 -14.26 4.75
N VAL A 160 -0.31 -12.98 4.38
CA VAL A 160 -1.49 -12.13 4.51
C VAL A 160 -1.82 -11.49 3.17
N PHE A 161 -3.01 -11.76 2.65
CA PHE A 161 -3.56 -11.08 1.47
C PHE A 161 -4.60 -10.05 1.92
N PHE A 162 -4.34 -8.78 1.72
CA PHE A 162 -5.38 -7.75 1.77
C PHE A 162 -6.09 -7.70 0.42
N LEU A 163 -7.34 -8.13 0.38
CA LEU A 163 -8.08 -8.31 -0.87
C LEU A 163 -8.79 -7.02 -1.32
N GLY A 164 -8.83 -6.83 -2.63
CA GLY A 164 -9.54 -5.75 -3.32
C GLY A 164 -10.74 -6.27 -4.11
N TYR A 165 -11.04 -5.63 -5.24
CA TYR A 165 -12.18 -5.97 -6.10
C TYR A 165 -11.79 -6.86 -7.28
N GLU A 166 -10.51 -7.18 -7.46
CA GLU A 166 -9.97 -7.96 -8.57
C GLU A 166 -9.52 -9.34 -8.09
N PRO A 167 -10.38 -10.39 -8.14
CA PRO A 167 -10.06 -11.72 -7.64
C PRO A 167 -8.92 -12.39 -8.42
N GLU A 168 -8.75 -12.04 -9.69
CA GLU A 168 -7.69 -12.57 -10.55
C GLU A 168 -6.29 -12.33 -9.99
N ARG A 169 -6.13 -11.32 -9.15
CA ARG A 169 -4.85 -11.01 -8.50
C ARG A 169 -4.48 -12.07 -7.46
N LEU A 170 -5.46 -12.51 -6.66
CA LEU A 170 -5.25 -13.63 -5.72
C LEU A 170 -5.05 -14.93 -6.48
N GLU A 171 -5.92 -15.24 -7.45
CA GLU A 171 -5.85 -16.46 -8.25
C GLU A 171 -4.48 -16.61 -8.90
N ARG A 172 -3.98 -15.54 -9.52
CA ARG A 172 -2.68 -15.53 -10.13
C ARG A 172 -1.53 -15.74 -9.12
N ALA A 173 -1.60 -15.18 -7.92
CA ALA A 173 -0.61 -15.45 -6.89
C ALA A 173 -0.55 -16.93 -6.53
N LEU A 174 -1.72 -17.56 -6.42
CA LEU A 174 -1.83 -18.99 -6.07
C LEU A 174 -1.39 -19.91 -7.22
N GLU A 175 -1.56 -19.49 -8.48
CA GLU A 175 -1.07 -20.20 -9.66
C GLU A 175 0.45 -20.09 -9.82
N GLU A 176 1.00 -18.87 -9.69
CA GLU A 176 2.43 -18.62 -9.82
C GLU A 176 3.25 -19.21 -8.65
N TYR A 177 2.66 -19.24 -7.45
CA TYR A 177 3.34 -19.68 -6.23
C TYR A 177 2.54 -20.78 -5.51
N GLN A 178 2.57 -21.98 -6.06
CA GLN A 178 1.81 -23.14 -5.52
C GLN A 178 2.15 -23.46 -4.06
N MET A 179 3.38 -23.13 -3.60
CA MET A 179 3.82 -23.29 -2.23
C MET A 179 3.03 -22.43 -1.23
N ILE A 180 2.34 -21.37 -1.67
CA ILE A 180 1.49 -20.55 -0.80
C ILE A 180 0.41 -21.42 -0.13
N SER A 181 -0.11 -22.44 -0.80
CA SER A 181 -1.14 -23.33 -0.28
C SER A 181 -0.67 -24.18 0.91
N SER A 182 0.63 -24.33 1.13
CA SER A 182 1.20 -25.04 2.28
C SER A 182 1.47 -24.14 3.49
N LYS A 183 1.23 -22.83 3.38
CA LYS A 183 1.48 -21.84 4.42
C LYS A 183 0.20 -21.48 5.18
N GLU A 184 0.33 -20.93 6.37
CA GLU A 184 -0.81 -20.34 7.08
C GLU A 184 -1.20 -19.01 6.42
N VAL A 185 -2.25 -19.01 5.62
CA VAL A 185 -2.67 -17.85 4.84
C VAL A 185 -3.92 -17.21 5.43
N LYS A 186 -3.81 -15.91 5.73
CA LYS A 186 -4.94 -15.04 6.04
C LYS A 186 -5.36 -14.26 4.81
N VAL A 187 -6.66 -14.26 4.53
CA VAL A 187 -7.28 -13.36 3.55
C VAL A 187 -8.09 -12.30 4.30
N VAL A 188 -7.79 -11.04 4.03
CA VAL A 188 -8.31 -9.92 4.78
C VAL A 188 -9.18 -9.06 3.88
N PHE A 189 -10.46 -8.94 4.20
CA PHE A 189 -11.39 -8.05 3.52
C PHE A 189 -11.48 -6.69 4.19
N GLY A 190 -11.65 -5.65 3.38
CA GLY A 190 -11.85 -4.27 3.86
C GLY A 190 -13.25 -4.08 4.45
N VAL A 191 -13.44 -4.44 5.72
CA VAL A 191 -14.72 -4.32 6.43
C VAL A 191 -14.50 -3.61 7.77
N PRO A 192 -15.19 -2.48 8.01
CA PRO A 192 -16.11 -1.78 7.09
C PRO A 192 -15.38 -1.23 5.86
N ALA A 193 -16.08 -1.22 4.71
CA ALA A 193 -15.60 -0.62 3.48
C ALA A 193 -15.67 0.93 3.52
N PHE A 194 -15.18 1.62 2.48
CA PHE A 194 -15.29 3.08 2.36
C PHE A 194 -16.75 3.55 2.38
N LYS A 195 -17.65 2.77 1.81
CA LYS A 195 -19.10 3.00 1.83
C LYS A 195 -19.83 1.71 2.17
N PRO A 196 -20.96 1.81 2.89
CA PRO A 196 -21.79 0.63 3.20
C PRO A 196 -22.18 -0.14 1.94
N GLY A 197 -22.02 -1.46 1.97
CA GLY A 197 -22.32 -2.35 0.87
C GLY A 197 -21.15 -2.58 -0.11
N TRP A 198 -20.11 -1.74 -0.09
CA TRP A 198 -18.96 -1.91 -0.98
C TRP A 198 -18.08 -3.11 -0.62
N GLU A 199 -18.16 -3.58 0.62
CA GLU A 199 -17.49 -4.83 1.04
C GLU A 199 -17.91 -6.03 0.19
N LEU A 200 -19.17 -6.05 -0.29
CA LEU A 200 -19.67 -7.13 -1.15
C LEU A 200 -18.94 -7.19 -2.50
N ASN A 201 -18.47 -6.04 -3.01
CA ASN A 201 -17.68 -5.97 -4.24
C ASN A 201 -16.30 -6.67 -4.11
N SER A 202 -15.82 -6.85 -2.88
CA SER A 202 -14.62 -7.63 -2.62
C SER A 202 -14.96 -9.05 -2.22
N ILE A 203 -15.90 -9.28 -1.32
CA ILE A 203 -16.19 -10.61 -0.78
C ILE A 203 -16.75 -11.54 -1.85
N VAL A 204 -17.80 -11.11 -2.56
CA VAL A 204 -18.55 -11.98 -3.51
C VAL A 204 -17.66 -12.53 -4.63
N PRO A 205 -16.83 -11.72 -5.32
CA PRO A 205 -15.97 -12.26 -6.38
C PRO A 205 -14.92 -13.26 -5.91
N HIS A 206 -14.50 -13.19 -4.64
CA HIS A 206 -13.49 -14.10 -4.11
C HIS A 206 -14.05 -15.42 -3.55
N LEU A 207 -15.37 -15.55 -3.39
CA LEU A 207 -15.97 -16.76 -2.78
C LEU A 207 -15.56 -18.05 -3.50
N SER A 208 -15.52 -18.05 -4.84
CA SER A 208 -15.12 -19.23 -5.61
C SER A 208 -13.67 -19.64 -5.34
N SER A 209 -12.76 -18.66 -5.26
CA SER A 209 -11.34 -18.93 -5.06
C SER A 209 -10.99 -19.34 -3.62
N LEU A 210 -11.92 -19.08 -2.67
CA LEU A 210 -11.73 -19.40 -1.25
C LEU A 210 -12.36 -20.72 -0.82
N ASN A 211 -13.39 -21.20 -1.52
CA ASN A 211 -14.17 -22.39 -1.11
C ASN A 211 -13.35 -23.67 -1.00
N ASP A 212 -12.31 -23.81 -1.81
CA ASP A 212 -11.52 -25.06 -1.90
C ASP A 212 -10.20 -24.98 -1.12
N LYS A 213 -10.00 -23.93 -0.31
CA LYS A 213 -8.72 -23.65 0.37
C LYS A 213 -8.94 -23.35 1.85
N SER A 214 -8.03 -23.85 2.68
CA SER A 214 -8.05 -23.59 4.14
C SER A 214 -7.41 -22.23 4.46
N PHE A 215 -8.04 -21.14 3.98
CA PHE A 215 -7.63 -19.79 4.35
C PHE A 215 -8.34 -19.31 5.62
N GLU A 216 -7.61 -18.64 6.48
CA GLU A 216 -8.21 -17.88 7.58
C GLU A 216 -8.80 -16.58 7.05
N ILE A 217 -10.09 -16.36 7.19
CA ILE A 217 -10.76 -15.13 6.79
C ILE A 217 -10.71 -14.13 7.95
N ALA A 218 -10.19 -12.94 7.68
CA ALA A 218 -10.13 -11.84 8.62
C ALA A 218 -10.71 -10.55 8.02
N TYR A 219 -10.99 -9.59 8.88
CA TYR A 219 -11.57 -8.32 8.49
C TYR A 219 -10.77 -7.16 9.08
N CYS A 220 -10.61 -6.10 8.29
CA CYS A 220 -9.94 -4.88 8.70
C CYS A 220 -10.59 -3.69 7.99
N ALA A 221 -10.82 -2.58 8.68
CA ALA A 221 -11.41 -1.41 8.05
C ALA A 221 -10.59 -0.95 6.82
N ALA A 222 -11.29 -0.73 5.70
CA ALA A 222 -10.66 -0.41 4.41
C ALA A 222 -9.83 0.89 4.42
N ASN A 223 -10.14 1.80 5.34
CA ASN A 223 -9.52 3.12 5.46
C ASN A 223 -8.67 3.29 6.74
N ASP A 224 -8.35 2.21 7.44
CA ASP A 224 -7.60 2.27 8.68
C ASP A 224 -6.26 1.51 8.59
N PRO A 225 -5.15 2.22 8.28
CA PRO A 225 -3.83 1.60 8.24
C PRO A 225 -3.33 1.18 9.63
N SER A 226 -3.87 1.74 10.73
CA SER A 226 -3.49 1.31 12.08
C SER A 226 -4.03 -0.09 12.36
N ALA A 227 -5.31 -0.34 12.06
CA ALA A 227 -5.91 -1.66 12.20
C ALA A 227 -5.24 -2.72 11.31
N ALA A 228 -4.87 -2.33 10.07
CA ALA A 228 -4.12 -3.21 9.18
C ALA A 228 -2.72 -3.52 9.73
N TYR A 229 -2.02 -2.53 10.27
CA TYR A 229 -0.70 -2.69 10.89
C TYR A 229 -0.76 -3.61 12.12
N GLU A 230 -1.74 -3.40 13.02
CA GLU A 230 -1.97 -4.26 14.18
C GLU A 230 -2.28 -5.72 13.80
N LEU A 231 -3.04 -5.93 12.72
CA LEU A 231 -3.32 -7.28 12.22
C LEU A 231 -2.01 -7.96 11.77
N LEU A 232 -1.15 -7.24 11.05
CA LEU A 232 0.16 -7.75 10.65
C LEU A 232 1.06 -8.05 11.85
N GLU A 233 1.09 -7.16 12.86
CA GLU A 233 1.84 -7.40 14.11
C GLU A 233 1.34 -8.65 14.83
N LYS A 234 0.03 -8.80 15.01
CA LYS A 234 -0.58 -9.99 15.63
C LYS A 234 -0.21 -11.27 14.89
N THR A 235 -0.29 -11.24 13.54
CA THR A 235 0.11 -12.39 12.72
C THR A 235 1.60 -12.69 12.91
N LYS A 236 2.47 -11.69 12.88
CA LYS A 236 3.92 -11.89 13.07
C LYS A 236 4.24 -12.45 14.48
N HIS A 237 3.57 -11.94 15.51
CA HIS A 237 3.77 -12.40 16.89
C HIS A 237 3.26 -13.82 17.15
N SER A 238 2.37 -14.37 16.32
CA SER A 238 1.94 -15.77 16.43
C SER A 238 2.95 -16.76 15.83
N LEU A 239 3.94 -16.27 15.08
CA LEU A 239 4.96 -17.09 14.46
C LEU A 239 6.18 -17.27 15.37
N SER A 240 7.00 -18.25 15.05
CA SER A 240 8.30 -18.45 15.72
C SER A 240 9.22 -17.23 15.51
N ALA A 241 10.15 -16.99 16.42
CA ALA A 241 10.99 -15.78 16.43
C ALA A 241 11.81 -15.60 15.13
N GLU A 242 12.28 -16.70 14.54
CA GLU A 242 13.08 -16.70 13.31
C GLU A 242 12.24 -16.82 12.04
N SER A 243 10.90 -16.96 12.17
CA SER A 243 10.04 -17.18 11.03
C SER A 243 9.82 -15.91 10.22
N GLN A 244 9.65 -16.11 8.94
CA GLN A 244 9.34 -15.10 7.96
C GLN A 244 7.86 -15.16 7.58
N MET A 245 7.35 -14.08 7.04
CA MET A 245 6.04 -14.01 6.41
C MET A 245 6.05 -13.16 5.16
N PHE A 246 5.03 -13.32 4.33
CA PHE A 246 4.80 -12.40 3.22
C PHE A 246 3.47 -11.66 3.38
N VAL A 247 3.39 -10.48 2.75
CA VAL A 247 2.17 -9.69 2.67
C VAL A 247 1.89 -9.33 1.22
N ALA A 248 0.67 -9.59 0.76
CA ALA A 248 0.18 -9.23 -0.57
C ALA A 248 -0.91 -8.14 -0.45
N PRO A 249 -0.56 -6.85 -0.51
CA PRO A 249 -1.53 -5.76 -0.36
C PRO A 249 -2.19 -5.41 -1.71
N ILE A 250 -3.00 -6.33 -2.20
CA ILE A 250 -3.74 -6.20 -3.46
C ILE A 250 -5.10 -5.50 -3.30
N GLY A 251 -5.40 -5.02 -2.09
CA GLY A 251 -6.61 -4.29 -1.72
C GLY A 251 -6.47 -2.77 -1.70
N THR A 252 -6.92 -2.18 -0.61
CA THR A 252 -6.98 -0.71 -0.46
C THR A 252 -5.62 -0.07 -0.19
N LYS A 253 -5.49 1.22 -0.53
CA LYS A 253 -4.28 1.99 -0.27
C LYS A 253 -3.87 2.05 1.21
N PRO A 254 -4.78 2.27 2.16
CA PRO A 254 -4.44 2.24 3.59
C PRO A 254 -3.79 0.93 4.02
N CYS A 255 -4.25 -0.23 3.52
CA CYS A 255 -3.59 -1.51 3.76
C CYS A 255 -2.19 -1.57 3.11
N GLY A 256 -2.01 -0.97 1.93
CA GLY A 256 -0.71 -0.83 1.29
C GLY A 256 0.26 0.05 2.11
N VAL A 257 -0.23 1.14 2.71
CA VAL A 257 0.55 2.00 3.62
C VAL A 257 0.99 1.20 4.86
N ALA A 258 0.06 0.47 5.48
CA ALA A 258 0.38 -0.40 6.62
C ALA A 258 1.43 -1.46 6.26
N THR A 259 1.31 -2.08 5.09
CA THR A 259 2.27 -3.08 4.59
C THR A 259 3.65 -2.46 4.39
N ALA A 260 3.73 -1.27 3.76
CA ALA A 260 5.00 -0.57 3.55
C ALA A 260 5.69 -0.24 4.87
N LEU A 261 4.95 0.25 5.86
CA LEU A 261 5.44 0.52 7.21
C LEU A 261 5.92 -0.77 7.89
N PHE A 262 5.08 -1.80 7.88
CA PHE A 262 5.35 -3.05 8.57
C PHE A 262 6.59 -3.76 8.01
N ALA A 263 6.70 -3.87 6.69
CA ALA A 263 7.86 -4.47 6.05
C ALA A 263 9.14 -3.64 6.28
N SER A 264 9.04 -2.30 6.33
CA SER A 264 10.17 -1.42 6.64
C SER A 264 10.70 -1.62 8.06
N MET A 265 9.82 -1.96 9.02
CA MET A 265 10.19 -2.22 10.41
C MET A 265 10.69 -3.64 10.67
N ASN A 266 10.30 -4.59 9.82
CA ASN A 266 10.61 -6.01 9.96
C ASN A 266 11.46 -6.52 8.79
N GLN A 267 12.53 -5.79 8.46
CA GLN A 267 13.43 -6.14 7.35
C GLN A 267 13.96 -7.57 7.52
N ASN A 268 14.10 -8.30 6.42
CA ASN A 268 14.51 -9.70 6.33
C ASN A 268 13.52 -10.73 6.92
N GLN A 269 12.45 -10.30 7.59
CA GLN A 269 11.43 -11.20 8.13
C GLN A 269 10.08 -11.08 7.40
N VAL A 270 9.87 -9.96 6.69
CA VAL A 270 8.64 -9.68 5.98
C VAL A 270 8.91 -9.36 4.52
N GLY A 271 8.39 -10.20 3.62
CA GLY A 271 8.38 -9.96 2.19
C GLY A 271 7.08 -9.30 1.71
N ILE A 272 7.17 -8.55 0.62
CA ILE A 272 6.00 -8.00 -0.07
C ILE A 272 5.81 -8.76 -1.39
N LEU A 273 4.69 -9.45 -1.51
CA LEU A 273 4.28 -10.10 -2.74
C LEU A 273 3.39 -9.13 -3.53
N TYR A 274 3.93 -8.58 -4.63
CA TYR A 274 3.24 -7.52 -5.37
C TYR A 274 3.31 -7.76 -6.89
N ASP A 275 2.17 -7.64 -7.54
CA ASP A 275 1.95 -7.99 -8.94
C ASP A 275 2.14 -6.82 -9.91
N HIS A 276 2.56 -5.66 -9.44
CA HIS A 276 2.84 -4.45 -10.23
C HIS A 276 1.75 -4.16 -11.28
N PRO A 277 0.48 -3.94 -10.88
CA PRO A 277 -0.60 -3.75 -11.84
C PRO A 277 -0.39 -2.48 -12.66
N ASP A 278 -0.58 -2.59 -13.99
CA ASP A 278 -0.75 -1.42 -14.85
C ASP A 278 -2.13 -0.82 -14.57
N LYS A 279 -2.16 0.29 -13.86
CA LYS A 279 -3.38 0.89 -13.34
C LYS A 279 -4.16 1.58 -14.46
N LYS A 280 -5.45 1.27 -14.54
CA LYS A 280 -6.34 1.90 -15.51
C LYS A 280 -6.52 3.39 -15.22
N LEU A 281 -6.47 4.22 -16.28
CA LEU A 281 -6.83 5.63 -16.21
C LEU A 281 -8.32 5.77 -15.87
N LYS A 282 -8.67 6.77 -15.07
CA LYS A 282 -10.06 7.04 -14.64
C LYS A 282 -10.75 5.84 -14.01
N ARG A 283 -9.98 4.99 -13.29
CA ARG A 283 -10.49 3.80 -12.59
C ARG A 283 -11.41 4.10 -11.43
N SER A 284 -11.42 5.34 -10.97
CA SER A 284 -12.34 5.85 -9.97
C SER A 284 -12.81 7.25 -10.36
N SER A 285 -13.93 7.67 -9.79
CA SER A 285 -14.56 8.97 -10.06
C SER A 285 -14.90 9.67 -8.77
N GLY A 286 -14.78 11.00 -8.81
CA GLY A 286 -15.12 11.88 -7.71
C GLY A 286 -14.25 11.68 -6.45
N LEU A 287 -14.55 12.49 -5.46
CA LEU A 287 -13.79 12.60 -4.22
C LEU A 287 -14.67 12.18 -3.04
N GLY A 288 -14.12 11.31 -2.21
CA GLY A 288 -14.66 10.97 -0.91
C GLY A 288 -13.92 11.71 0.21
N THR A 289 -13.80 11.04 1.36
CA THR A 289 -13.08 11.54 2.52
C THR A 289 -11.58 11.60 2.25
N TRP A 290 -10.94 12.68 2.68
CA TRP A 290 -9.49 12.77 2.75
C TRP A 290 -8.98 12.32 4.12
N HIS A 291 -7.89 11.55 4.10
CA HIS A 291 -7.21 11.07 5.30
C HIS A 291 -5.79 11.57 5.33
N LYS A 292 -5.37 12.04 6.50
CA LYS A 292 -3.97 12.26 6.82
C LYS A 292 -3.59 11.28 7.93
N PHE A 293 -2.69 10.37 7.61
CA PHE A 293 -2.13 9.40 8.53
C PHE A 293 -0.79 9.94 9.04
N THR A 294 -0.76 10.37 10.28
CA THR A 294 0.48 10.80 10.93
C THR A 294 1.16 9.59 11.56
N VAL A 295 2.32 9.23 11.03
CA VAL A 295 3.15 8.12 11.50
C VAL A 295 4.18 8.66 12.49
N VAL A 296 4.24 8.04 13.68
CA VAL A 296 5.23 8.35 14.72
C VAL A 296 5.97 7.08 15.11
N ILE A 297 7.29 7.14 15.10
CA ILE A 297 8.20 6.02 15.40
C ILE A 297 8.95 6.34 16.69
N SER A 298 8.79 5.49 17.69
CA SER A 298 9.36 5.68 19.04
C SER A 298 10.23 4.51 19.48
#